data_e65838be502abd8441a3057985b43576
#
_entry.id   e65838be502abd8441a3057985b43576
#
_cell.length_a   1.000
_cell.length_b   1.000
_cell.length_c   1.000
_cell.angle_alpha   90.00
_cell.angle_beta   90.00
_cell.angle_gamma   90.00
#
_symmetry.space_group_name_H-M   'P 1'
#
loop_
_entity.id
_entity.type
_entity.pdbx_description
1 polymer ?
#
loop_
_entity_poly.entity_id
_entity_poly.type
_entity_poly.pdbx_seq_one_letter_code
_entity_poly.pdbx_strand_id
1 'polypeptide(L)'
;SVDIKTAKFNNYIDKLKAIVLIQIKIVDKYEDLITILLSQFWGTEQRNKKCQNLVYEYIGQIEKIVQEGIEKGEIKEGDTRAIASEIYGLICSTLVYKKREGENMDVMRLYHEYENTVINGLRVK
;
A
#
# COMPACT_ATOMS: atom_id res chain seq x y z
N SER A 1 11.92 5.97 2.38
CA SER A 1 10.69 6.38 1.67
C SER A 1 10.38 5.44 0.52
N VAL A 2 9.18 5.58 -0.02
CA VAL A 2 8.72 4.80 -1.17
C VAL A 2 9.68 4.98 -2.35
N ASP A 3 10.06 6.22 -2.65
CA ASP A 3 10.92 6.52 -3.79
C ASP A 3 12.29 5.84 -3.71
N ILE A 4 12.91 5.88 -2.54
CA ILE A 4 14.22 5.25 -2.36
C ILE A 4 14.13 3.72 -2.53
N LYS A 5 13.11 3.11 -1.92
CA LYS A 5 12.97 1.65 -1.92
C LYS A 5 12.58 1.10 -3.29
N THR A 6 11.83 1.86 -4.09
CA THR A 6 11.35 1.40 -5.39
C THR A 6 12.23 1.83 -6.56
N ALA A 7 13.16 2.75 -6.37
CA ALA A 7 13.99 3.29 -7.46
C ALA A 7 14.81 2.23 -8.21
N LYS A 8 15.13 1.12 -7.56
CA LYS A 8 15.89 0.03 -8.16
C LYS A 8 15.09 -0.85 -9.13
N PHE A 9 13.78 -0.69 -9.18
CA PHE A 9 12.93 -1.51 -10.03
C PHE A 9 12.72 -0.84 -11.39
N ASN A 10 12.74 -1.64 -12.46
CA ASN A 10 12.71 -1.15 -13.84
C ASN A 10 11.30 -0.82 -14.36
N ASN A 11 10.25 -1.41 -13.77
CA ASN A 11 8.90 -1.15 -14.23
C ASN A 11 7.97 -0.83 -13.06
N TYR A 12 6.83 -0.27 -13.40
CA TYR A 12 5.91 0.29 -12.40
C TYR A 12 5.10 -0.79 -11.69
N ILE A 13 4.81 -1.90 -12.36
CA ILE A 13 4.15 -3.03 -11.70
C ILE A 13 5.06 -3.60 -10.61
N ASP A 14 6.35 -3.75 -10.88
CA ASP A 14 7.31 -4.24 -9.88
C ASP A 14 7.44 -3.26 -8.71
N LYS A 15 7.37 -1.95 -8.97
CA LYS A 15 7.35 -0.95 -7.90
C LYS A 15 6.15 -1.14 -6.99
N LEU A 16 4.96 -1.35 -7.56
CA LEU A 16 3.76 -1.58 -6.77
C LEU A 16 3.84 -2.88 -5.97
N LYS A 17 4.39 -3.94 -6.57
CA LYS A 17 4.62 -5.20 -5.86
C LYS A 17 5.51 -4.99 -4.64
N ALA A 18 6.60 -4.23 -4.81
CA ALA A 18 7.52 -3.94 -3.72
C ALA A 18 6.82 -3.17 -2.59
N ILE A 19 6.02 -2.19 -2.94
CA ILE A 19 5.26 -1.40 -1.96
C ILE A 19 4.33 -2.30 -1.16
N VAL A 20 3.57 -3.15 -1.82
CA VAL A 20 2.62 -4.06 -1.15
C VAL A 20 3.37 -5.00 -0.22
N LEU A 21 4.47 -5.60 -0.67
CA LEU A 21 5.25 -6.51 0.18
C LEU A 21 5.83 -5.80 1.40
N ILE A 22 6.36 -4.59 1.21
CA ILE A 22 6.90 -3.80 2.31
C ILE A 22 5.79 -3.47 3.31
N GLN A 23 4.61 -3.10 2.84
CA GLN A 23 3.48 -2.79 3.71
C GLN A 23 3.10 -3.99 4.58
N ILE A 24 3.04 -5.19 4.00
CA ILE A 24 2.73 -6.40 4.76
C ILE A 24 3.80 -6.66 5.83
N LYS A 25 5.07 -6.53 5.45
CA LYS A 25 6.17 -6.77 6.39
C LYS A 25 6.16 -5.78 7.55
N ILE A 26 5.84 -4.51 7.27
CA ILE A 26 5.76 -3.49 8.32
C ILE A 26 4.62 -3.79 9.29
N VAL A 27 3.45 -4.17 8.78
CA VAL A 27 2.33 -4.55 9.64
C VAL A 27 2.69 -5.76 10.49
N ASP A 28 3.32 -6.77 9.89
CA ASP A 28 3.70 -7.98 10.61
C ASP A 28 4.67 -7.68 11.76
N LYS A 29 5.65 -6.80 11.50
CA LYS A 29 6.69 -6.49 12.48
C LYS A 29 6.24 -5.46 13.52
N TYR A 30 5.43 -4.49 13.13
CA TYR A 30 5.05 -3.35 13.96
C TYR A 30 3.54 -3.23 14.15
N GLU A 31 2.89 -4.35 14.37
CA GLU A 31 1.42 -4.42 14.45
C GLU A 31 0.82 -3.37 15.39
N ASP A 32 1.34 -3.24 16.61
CA ASP A 32 0.79 -2.32 17.60
C ASP A 32 0.97 -0.87 17.19
N LEU A 33 2.12 -0.53 16.64
CA LEU A 33 2.39 0.82 16.16
C LEU A 33 1.45 1.19 15.01
N ILE A 34 1.28 0.28 14.07
CA ILE A 34 0.38 0.51 12.92
C ILE A 34 -1.06 0.67 13.41
N THR A 35 -1.48 -0.13 14.38
CA THR A 35 -2.82 0.01 14.98
C THR A 35 -3.03 1.42 15.52
N ILE A 36 -2.05 1.94 16.26
CA ILE A 36 -2.12 3.29 16.83
C ILE A 36 -2.19 4.35 15.72
N LEU A 37 -1.31 4.23 14.72
CA LEU A 37 -1.25 5.20 13.62
C LEU A 37 -2.56 5.22 12.83
N LEU A 38 -3.13 4.07 12.53
CA LEU A 38 -4.40 4.01 11.79
C LEU A 38 -5.56 4.58 12.61
N SER A 39 -5.54 4.38 13.93
CA SER A 39 -6.59 4.93 14.79
C SER A 39 -6.56 6.46 14.83
N GLN A 40 -5.40 7.08 14.63
CA GLN A 40 -5.25 8.54 14.63
C GLN A 40 -5.85 9.20 13.40
N PHE A 41 -6.05 8.45 12.33
CA PHE A 41 -6.53 9.00 11.05
C PHE A 41 -7.97 9.53 11.15
N TRP A 42 -8.81 8.93 11.98
CA TRP A 42 -10.26 9.15 11.96
C TRP A 42 -10.75 10.27 12.88
N GLY A 43 -9.84 10.93 13.62
CA GLY A 43 -10.22 11.98 14.54
C GLY A 43 -10.35 13.33 13.87
N THR A 44 -10.93 14.29 14.62
CA THR A 44 -11.13 15.67 14.15
C THR A 44 -10.19 16.66 14.82
N GLU A 45 -9.37 16.23 15.79
CA GLU A 45 -8.44 17.10 16.49
C GLU A 45 -7.25 17.46 15.61
N GLN A 46 -6.52 18.49 16.02
CA GLN A 46 -5.33 18.97 15.29
C GLN A 46 -4.29 17.89 15.07
N ARG A 47 -4.05 17.06 16.09
CA ARG A 47 -3.08 15.94 15.95
C ARG A 47 -3.50 14.93 14.90
N ASN A 48 -4.83 14.72 14.75
CA ASN A 48 -5.34 13.79 13.74
C ASN A 48 -5.10 14.32 12.33
N LYS A 49 -5.16 15.64 12.15
CA LYS A 49 -4.89 16.25 10.84
C LYS A 49 -3.46 16.03 10.39
N LYS A 50 -2.50 16.05 11.32
CA LYS A 50 -1.10 15.73 10.98
C LYS A 50 -0.97 14.31 10.46
N CYS A 51 -1.62 13.36 11.13
CA CYS A 51 -1.62 11.96 10.69
C CYS A 51 -2.29 11.83 9.32
N GLN A 52 -3.44 12.47 9.12
CA GLN A 52 -4.15 12.47 7.85
C GLN A 52 -3.26 13.00 6.73
N ASN A 53 -2.54 14.10 6.96
CA ASN A 53 -1.66 14.68 5.96
C ASN A 53 -0.51 13.75 5.59
N LEU A 54 0.06 13.05 6.56
CA LEU A 54 1.11 12.05 6.29
C LEU A 54 0.58 10.90 5.44
N VAL A 55 -0.63 10.43 5.74
CA VAL A 55 -1.27 9.39 4.95
C VAL A 55 -1.53 9.87 3.52
N TYR A 56 -2.04 11.10 3.36
CA TYR A 56 -2.29 11.65 2.04
C TYR A 56 -1.00 11.84 1.24
N GLU A 57 0.09 12.24 1.88
CA GLU A 57 1.40 12.32 1.21
C GLU A 57 1.86 10.94 0.74
N TYR A 58 1.70 9.92 1.59
CA TYR A 58 2.07 8.56 1.23
C TYR A 58 1.24 8.05 0.05
N ILE A 59 -0.08 8.25 0.10
CA ILE A 59 -0.97 7.89 -1.01
C ILE A 59 -0.57 8.64 -2.28
N GLY A 60 -0.21 9.93 -2.15
CA GLY A 60 0.26 10.73 -3.28
C GLY A 60 1.50 10.17 -3.95
N GLN A 61 2.43 9.61 -3.18
CA GLN A 61 3.62 8.97 -3.75
C GLN A 61 3.24 7.72 -4.55
N ILE A 62 2.29 6.94 -4.05
CA ILE A 62 1.79 5.77 -4.78
C ILE A 62 1.05 6.22 -6.04
N GLU A 63 0.24 7.26 -5.94
CA GLU A 63 -0.51 7.81 -7.07
C GLU A 63 0.42 8.21 -8.20
N LYS A 64 1.55 8.84 -7.86
CA LYS A 64 2.55 9.23 -8.86
C LYS A 64 3.10 8.03 -9.61
N ILE A 65 3.38 6.94 -8.90
CA ILE A 65 3.86 5.70 -9.53
C ILE A 65 2.79 5.15 -10.46
N VAL A 66 1.53 5.15 -10.03
CA VAL A 66 0.41 4.67 -10.85
C VAL A 66 0.26 5.53 -12.11
N GLN A 67 0.31 6.85 -11.98
CA GLN A 67 0.20 7.78 -13.11
C GLN A 67 1.31 7.53 -14.13
N GLU A 68 2.54 7.42 -13.67
CA GLU A 68 3.68 7.16 -14.55
C GLU A 68 3.56 5.79 -15.22
N GLY A 69 3.08 4.79 -14.49
CA GLY A 69 2.86 3.46 -15.05
C GLY A 69 1.79 3.45 -16.14
N ILE A 70 0.74 4.23 -15.99
CA ILE A 70 -0.30 4.38 -17.01
C ILE A 70 0.30 5.07 -18.25
N GLU A 71 1.07 6.14 -18.05
CA GLU A 71 1.71 6.86 -19.15
C GLU A 71 2.67 5.98 -19.93
N LYS A 72 3.35 5.07 -19.26
CA LYS A 72 4.28 4.13 -19.89
C LYS A 72 3.60 2.89 -20.48
N GLY A 73 2.29 2.77 -20.33
CA GLY A 73 1.54 1.63 -20.85
C GLY A 73 1.71 0.33 -20.06
N GLU A 74 2.20 0.41 -18.83
CA GLU A 74 2.42 -0.76 -17.96
C GLU A 74 1.25 -1.02 -17.02
N ILE A 75 0.51 0.03 -16.68
CA ILE A 75 -0.68 -0.05 -15.83
C ILE A 75 -1.87 0.38 -16.69
N LYS A 76 -2.98 -0.35 -16.60
CA LYS A 76 -4.17 0.00 -17.37
C LYS A 76 -4.80 1.28 -16.83
N GLU A 77 -5.43 2.04 -17.70
CA GLU A 77 -6.07 3.29 -17.34
C GLU A 77 -7.11 3.10 -16.24
N GLY A 78 -7.20 4.08 -15.36
CA GLY A 78 -8.15 4.08 -14.27
C GLY A 78 -7.99 5.34 -13.43
N ASP A 79 -8.78 5.42 -12.37
CA ASP A 79 -8.72 6.51 -11.41
C ASP A 79 -7.47 6.32 -10.54
N THR A 80 -6.44 7.13 -10.79
CA THR A 80 -5.14 6.98 -10.13
C THR A 80 -5.23 7.15 -8.62
N ARG A 81 -6.07 8.06 -8.14
CA ARG A 81 -6.25 8.28 -6.71
C ARG A 81 -6.95 7.10 -6.05
N ALA A 82 -7.97 6.56 -6.70
CA ALA A 82 -8.68 5.38 -6.20
C ALA A 82 -7.75 4.17 -6.14
N ILE A 83 -6.95 3.96 -7.19
CA ILE A 83 -6.00 2.84 -7.22
C ILE A 83 -4.96 2.99 -6.11
N ALA A 84 -4.40 4.18 -5.95
CA ALA A 84 -3.41 4.43 -4.89
C ALA A 84 -4.02 4.24 -3.50
N SER A 85 -5.26 4.68 -3.30
CA SER A 85 -5.96 4.51 -2.03
C SER A 85 -6.22 3.03 -1.73
N GLU A 86 -6.55 2.26 -2.76
CA GLU A 86 -6.74 0.81 -2.63
C GLU A 86 -5.44 0.14 -2.18
N ILE A 87 -4.32 0.50 -2.80
CA ILE A 87 -3.01 -0.07 -2.43
C ILE A 87 -2.66 0.29 -0.98
N TYR A 88 -2.85 1.55 -0.59
CA TYR A 88 -2.70 1.94 0.81
C TYR A 88 -3.64 1.13 1.71
N GLY A 89 -4.88 0.93 1.27
CA GLY A 89 -5.89 0.19 2.03
C GLY A 89 -5.48 -1.25 2.35
N LEU A 90 -4.53 -1.81 1.61
CA LEU A 90 -3.99 -3.14 1.92
C LEU A 90 -3.25 -3.17 3.25
N ILE A 91 -2.81 -2.02 3.77
CA ILE A 91 -2.27 -1.95 5.14
C ILE A 91 -3.37 -2.29 6.14
N CYS A 92 -4.55 -1.69 5.96
CA CYS A 92 -5.69 -1.95 6.83
C CYS A 92 -6.16 -3.40 6.71
N SER A 93 -6.23 -3.91 5.49
CA SER A 93 -6.59 -5.30 5.21
C SER A 93 -5.59 -6.25 5.89
N THR A 94 -4.31 -5.95 5.76
CA THR A 94 -3.24 -6.76 6.38
C THR A 94 -3.37 -6.75 7.91
N LEU A 95 -3.66 -5.57 8.48
CA LEU A 95 -3.80 -5.46 9.93
C LEU A 95 -4.95 -6.30 10.45
N VAL A 96 -6.11 -6.25 9.77
CA VAL A 96 -7.27 -7.08 10.13
C VAL A 96 -6.91 -8.56 10.06
N TYR A 97 -6.23 -8.97 8.99
CA TYR A 97 -5.82 -10.34 8.79
C TYR A 97 -4.83 -10.78 9.88
N LYS A 98 -3.84 -9.92 10.18
CA LYS A 98 -2.85 -10.18 11.24
C LYS A 98 -3.50 -10.37 12.60
N LYS A 99 -4.51 -9.55 12.91
CA LYS A 99 -5.23 -9.65 14.19
C LYS A 99 -5.93 -11.00 14.36
N ARG A 100 -6.41 -11.57 13.27
CA ARG A 100 -7.05 -12.90 13.32
C ARG A 100 -6.05 -14.04 13.34
N GLU A 101 -5.02 -13.97 12.48
CA GLU A 101 -4.04 -15.05 12.33
C GLU A 101 -2.97 -15.04 13.41
N GLY A 102 -2.73 -13.88 14.02
CA GLY A 102 -1.70 -13.72 15.03
C GLY A 102 -0.32 -14.04 14.48
N GLU A 103 0.49 -14.72 15.28
CA GLU A 103 1.85 -15.08 14.88
C GLU A 103 1.91 -16.11 13.74
N ASN A 104 0.78 -16.73 13.43
CA ASN A 104 0.69 -17.71 12.34
C ASN A 104 0.54 -17.04 10.96
N MET A 105 0.50 -15.71 10.90
CA MET A 105 0.36 -15.02 9.61
C MET A 105 1.58 -15.30 8.73
N ASP A 106 1.32 -15.82 7.53
CA ASP A 106 2.34 -16.08 6.53
C ASP A 106 2.41 -14.91 5.58
N VAL A 107 3.47 -14.08 5.71
CA VAL A 107 3.65 -12.85 4.94
C VAL A 107 3.64 -13.11 3.44
N MET A 108 4.40 -14.10 2.98
CA MET A 108 4.53 -14.36 1.55
C MET A 108 3.25 -14.92 0.94
N ARG A 109 2.52 -15.73 1.69
CA ARG A 109 1.24 -16.24 1.25
C ARG A 109 0.24 -15.11 1.05
N LEU A 110 0.17 -14.19 2.00
CA LEU A 110 -0.72 -13.03 1.90
C LEU A 110 -0.29 -12.13 0.73
N TYR A 111 1.01 -11.91 0.58
CA TYR A 111 1.53 -11.12 -0.53
C TYR A 111 1.11 -11.71 -1.88
N HIS A 112 1.24 -13.03 -2.07
CA HIS A 112 0.85 -13.67 -3.32
C HIS A 112 -0.65 -13.56 -3.58
N GLU A 113 -1.46 -13.58 -2.52
CA GLU A 113 -2.89 -13.36 -2.66
C GLU A 113 -3.18 -11.93 -3.17
N TYR A 114 -2.54 -10.93 -2.58
CA TYR A 114 -2.71 -9.54 -3.03
C TYR A 114 -2.18 -9.34 -4.45
N GLU A 115 -1.08 -9.99 -4.77
CA GLU A 115 -0.54 -9.94 -6.13
C GLU A 115 -1.58 -10.47 -7.12
N ASN A 116 -2.18 -11.59 -6.83
CA ASN A 116 -3.16 -12.23 -7.72
C ASN A 116 -4.45 -11.42 -7.85
N THR A 117 -4.93 -10.82 -6.77
CA THR A 117 -6.24 -10.17 -6.76
C THR A 117 -6.18 -8.68 -7.09
N VAL A 118 -5.14 -7.98 -6.65
CA VAL A 118 -5.03 -6.53 -6.82
C VAL A 118 -4.03 -6.16 -7.90
N ILE A 119 -2.78 -6.57 -7.75
CA ILE A 119 -1.71 -6.14 -8.65
C ILE A 119 -1.94 -6.65 -10.08
N ASN A 120 -2.29 -7.91 -10.24
CA ASN A 120 -2.53 -8.47 -11.58
C ASN A 120 -3.74 -7.83 -12.27
N GLY A 121 -4.68 -7.29 -11.49
CA GLY A 121 -5.80 -6.54 -12.03
C GLY A 121 -5.41 -5.20 -12.66
N LEU A 122 -4.24 -4.69 -12.34
CA LEU A 122 -3.74 -3.41 -12.86
C LEU A 122 -2.94 -3.56 -14.15
N ARG A 123 -2.58 -4.78 -14.52
CA ARG A 123 -1.76 -5.02 -15.71
C ARG A 123 -2.54 -4.72 -16.99
N VAL A 124 -1.85 -4.18 -17.97
CA VAL A 124 -2.36 -4.04 -19.33
C VAL A 124 -2.46 -5.44 -19.94
N LYS A 125 -3.57 -5.70 -20.62
CA LYS A 125 -3.79 -7.00 -21.28
C LYS A 125 -3.19 -7.02 -22.67
#